data_b8c998f0dc35cacfc7bb173dda4c1f4b
#
_entry.id   b8c998f0dc35cacfc7bb173dda4c1f4b
#
_cell.length_a   1.000
_cell.length_b   1.000
_cell.length_c   1.000
_cell.angle_alpha   90.00
_cell.angle_beta   90.00
_cell.angle_gamma   90.00
#
_symmetry.space_group_name_H-M   'P 1'
#
loop_
_entity.id
_entity.type
_entity.pdbx_description
1 polymer ?
#
loop_
_entity_poly.entity_id
_entity_poly.type
_entity_poly.pdbx_seq_one_letter_code
_entity_poly.pdbx_strand_id
1 'polypeptide(L)'
;MHHHRINFDKYHPGYFGKLGMRNYHLRRNTKWCPTLNLDKLWTLVSEQTRLKYKDNQKKAPVIDLVKAGYYKLLGKGRLPKQPVIVKAKFFSKLAEDKIKAVGGACILSA
;
A
#
# COMPACT_ATOMS: atom_id res chain seq x y z
N MET A 1 -10.80 0.27 -43.96
CA MET A 1 -9.77 1.21 -43.93
C MET A 1 -8.94 1.15 -42.66
N HIS A 2 -7.72 0.71 -42.83
CA HIS A 2 -6.92 0.38 -41.65
C HIS A 2 -5.60 1.14 -41.54
N HIS A 3 -5.35 2.11 -42.43
CA HIS A 3 -4.10 2.83 -42.49
C HIS A 3 -3.86 3.66 -41.20
N HIS A 4 -4.89 4.29 -40.67
CA HIS A 4 -4.79 5.05 -39.45
C HIS A 4 -4.58 4.14 -38.25
N ARG A 5 -5.21 2.96 -38.26
CA ARG A 5 -5.05 1.98 -37.19
C ARG A 5 -3.64 1.43 -37.11
N ILE A 6 -3.00 1.21 -38.24
CA ILE A 6 -1.65 0.66 -38.29
C ILE A 6 -0.69 1.58 -37.54
N ASN A 7 -0.76 2.88 -37.79
CA ASN A 7 0.09 3.84 -37.10
C ASN A 7 -0.26 3.97 -35.62
N PHE A 8 -1.55 3.97 -35.31
CA PHE A 8 -1.99 4.06 -33.93
C PHE A 8 -1.55 2.82 -33.13
N ASP A 9 -1.74 1.64 -33.66
CA ASP A 9 -1.41 0.39 -32.99
C ASP A 9 0.08 0.22 -32.78
N LYS A 10 0.92 0.84 -33.62
CA LYS A 10 2.36 0.82 -33.47
C LYS A 10 2.80 1.55 -32.20
N TYR A 11 2.17 2.69 -31.89
CA TYR A 11 2.54 3.52 -30.73
C TYR A 11 1.70 3.21 -29.48
N HIS A 12 0.51 2.65 -29.67
CA HIS A 12 -0.41 2.32 -28.57
C HIS A 12 -0.94 0.90 -28.73
N PRO A 13 -0.06 -0.11 -28.72
CA PRO A 13 -0.52 -1.49 -28.87
C PRO A 13 -1.43 -1.88 -27.71
N GLY A 14 -2.55 -2.48 -28.04
CA GLY A 14 -3.52 -2.92 -27.05
C GLY A 14 -4.48 -1.85 -26.55
N TYR A 15 -4.41 -0.65 -27.07
CA TYR A 15 -5.33 0.41 -26.66
C TYR A 15 -6.77 0.12 -27.06
N PHE A 16 -6.96 -0.35 -28.29
CA PHE A 16 -8.26 -0.81 -28.77
C PHE A 16 -8.24 -2.32 -28.93
N GLY A 17 -9.39 -2.95 -28.77
CA GLY A 17 -9.55 -4.37 -28.97
C GLY A 17 -9.31 -5.19 -27.70
N LYS A 18 -9.29 -6.48 -27.86
CA LYS A 18 -9.13 -7.44 -26.78
C LYS A 18 -7.69 -7.93 -26.74
N LEU A 19 -6.95 -7.46 -25.76
CA LEU A 19 -5.57 -7.89 -25.56
C LEU A 19 -5.45 -8.65 -24.25
N GLY A 20 -4.48 -9.55 -24.19
CA GLY A 20 -4.21 -10.33 -23.01
C GLY A 20 -5.03 -11.59 -22.91
N MET A 21 -4.87 -12.27 -21.81
CA MET A 21 -5.52 -13.55 -21.58
C MET A 21 -6.99 -13.35 -21.23
N ARG A 22 -7.86 -14.17 -21.82
CA ARG A 22 -9.27 -14.15 -21.49
C ARG A 22 -9.48 -14.71 -20.07
N ASN A 23 -10.34 -14.04 -19.31
CA ASN A 23 -10.75 -14.53 -18.02
C ASN A 23 -12.24 -14.88 -18.08
N TYR A 24 -12.54 -16.16 -18.25
CA TYR A 24 -13.90 -16.63 -18.41
C TYR A 24 -14.76 -16.47 -17.16
N HIS A 25 -14.13 -16.49 -16.01
CA HIS A 25 -14.83 -16.27 -14.74
C HIS A 25 -14.05 -15.25 -13.91
N LEU A 26 -14.36 -13.98 -14.13
CA LEU A 26 -13.73 -12.89 -13.41
C LEU A 26 -14.33 -12.77 -12.01
N ARG A 27 -13.55 -13.14 -11.03
CA ARG A 27 -13.92 -12.98 -9.62
C ARG A 27 -13.37 -11.65 -9.12
N ARG A 28 -14.25 -10.72 -8.79
CA ARG A 28 -13.84 -9.39 -8.33
C ARG A 28 -13.21 -9.43 -6.94
N ASN A 29 -13.63 -10.37 -6.11
CA ASN A 29 -13.09 -10.52 -4.76
C ASN A 29 -11.61 -10.88 -4.73
N THR A 30 -11.05 -11.48 -5.79
CA THR A 30 -9.63 -11.80 -5.86
C THR A 30 -8.75 -10.56 -6.00
N LYS A 31 -9.32 -9.45 -6.49
CA LYS A 31 -8.61 -8.18 -6.66
C LYS A 31 -8.90 -7.19 -5.54
N TRP A 32 -9.76 -7.54 -4.63
CA TRP A 32 -10.12 -6.65 -3.53
C TRP A 32 -8.92 -6.51 -2.59
N CYS A 33 -8.35 -5.34 -2.57
CA CYS A 33 -7.18 -5.05 -1.74
C CYS A 33 -7.18 -3.56 -1.38
N PRO A 34 -7.87 -3.18 -0.30
CA PRO A 34 -7.86 -1.79 0.15
C PRO A 34 -6.45 -1.36 0.51
N THR A 35 -6.05 -0.18 0.04
CA THR A 35 -4.71 0.35 0.25
C THR A 35 -4.74 1.58 1.14
N LEU A 36 -3.65 1.79 1.87
CA LEU A 36 -3.44 2.98 2.69
C LEU A 36 -2.04 3.52 2.42
N ASN A 37 -1.89 4.83 2.33
CA ASN A 37 -0.58 5.46 2.17
C ASN A 37 0.02 5.83 3.54
N LEU A 38 1.33 5.98 3.58
CA LEU A 38 2.04 6.32 4.83
C LEU A 38 1.60 7.67 5.41
N ASP A 39 1.21 8.62 4.58
CA ASP A 39 0.74 9.93 5.04
C ASP A 39 -0.54 9.84 5.86
N LYS A 40 -1.29 8.76 5.74
CA LYS A 40 -2.52 8.50 6.49
C LYS A 40 -2.36 7.46 7.60
N LEU A 41 -1.18 6.88 7.74
CA LEU A 41 -0.95 5.79 8.69
C LEU A 41 -1.24 6.20 10.13
N TRP A 42 -0.74 7.36 10.55
CA TRP A 42 -0.92 7.83 11.92
C TRP A 42 -2.35 8.27 12.25
N THR A 43 -3.22 8.41 11.25
CA THR A 43 -4.64 8.69 11.53
C THR A 43 -5.35 7.51 12.19
N LEU A 44 -4.79 6.30 12.08
CA LEU A 44 -5.34 5.10 12.71
C LEU A 44 -4.99 5.01 14.20
N VAL A 45 -4.11 5.85 14.68
CA VAL A 45 -3.64 5.86 16.07
C VAL A 45 -4.20 7.09 16.77
N SER A 46 -4.66 6.93 18.00
CA SER A 46 -5.13 8.06 18.80
C SER A 46 -3.98 9.00 19.16
N GLU A 47 -4.29 10.27 19.33
CA GLU A 47 -3.29 11.26 19.72
C GLU A 47 -2.63 10.89 21.06
N GLN A 48 -3.39 10.36 21.99
CA GLN A 48 -2.87 9.91 23.27
C GLN A 48 -1.82 8.82 23.12
N THR A 49 -2.09 7.85 22.24
CA THR A 49 -1.14 6.75 21.98
C THR A 49 0.13 7.30 21.30
N ARG A 50 -0.02 8.21 20.36
CA ARG A 50 1.12 8.83 19.69
C ARG A 50 2.02 9.54 20.66
N LEU A 51 1.47 10.34 21.57
CA LEU A 51 2.22 11.08 22.56
C LEU A 51 2.86 10.16 23.60
N LYS A 52 2.17 9.08 24.00
CA LYS A 52 2.70 8.10 24.95
C LYS A 52 4.00 7.47 24.48
N TYR A 53 4.13 7.19 23.18
CA TYR A 53 5.31 6.52 22.62
C TYR A 53 6.29 7.49 21.95
N LYS A 54 6.00 8.79 21.96
CA LYS A 54 6.83 9.77 21.25
C LYS A 54 8.29 9.74 21.69
N ASP A 55 8.54 9.70 22.98
CA ASP A 55 9.89 9.76 23.56
C ASP A 55 10.36 8.40 24.07
N ASN A 56 9.59 7.34 23.83
CA ASN A 56 9.93 6.02 24.33
C ASN A 56 10.76 5.26 23.29
N GLN A 57 12.06 5.10 23.57
CA GLN A 57 13.00 4.41 22.68
C GLN A 57 12.88 2.89 22.77
N LYS A 58 12.27 2.34 23.80
CA LYS A 58 12.18 0.90 24.03
C LYS A 58 10.89 0.28 23.49
N LYS A 59 9.85 1.07 23.33
CA LYS A 59 8.55 0.59 22.89
C LYS A 59 8.02 1.44 21.75
N ALA A 60 7.31 0.82 20.82
CA ALA A 60 6.69 1.48 19.71
C ALA A 60 5.22 1.04 19.61
N PRO A 61 4.30 1.91 19.13
CA PRO A 61 2.92 1.50 18.92
C PRO A 61 2.82 0.46 17.82
N VAL A 62 1.87 -0.45 17.94
CA VAL A 62 1.56 -1.44 16.91
C VAL A 62 0.27 -1.02 16.21
N ILE A 63 0.35 -0.87 14.89
CA ILE A 63 -0.81 -0.54 14.06
C ILE A 63 -1.17 -1.77 13.23
N ASP A 64 -2.38 -2.28 13.41
CA ASP A 64 -2.89 -3.42 12.63
C ASP A 64 -3.80 -2.90 11.53
N LEU A 65 -3.32 -2.89 10.29
CA LEU A 65 -4.07 -2.39 9.15
C LEU A 65 -5.24 -3.30 8.80
N VAL A 66 -5.11 -4.60 9.01
CA VAL A 66 -6.18 -5.56 8.70
C VAL A 66 -7.39 -5.28 9.57
N LYS A 67 -7.19 -5.00 10.86
CA LYS A 67 -8.28 -4.65 11.77
C LYS A 67 -8.91 -3.30 11.41
N ALA A 68 -8.13 -2.40 10.82
CA ALA A 68 -8.62 -1.10 10.38
C ALA A 68 -9.32 -1.15 9.01
N GLY A 69 -9.26 -2.28 8.32
CA GLY A 69 -9.92 -2.47 7.03
C GLY A 69 -9.02 -2.28 5.82
N TYR A 70 -7.70 -2.28 6.00
CA TYR A 70 -6.74 -2.12 4.91
C TYR A 70 -5.86 -3.36 4.79
N TYR A 71 -5.50 -3.73 3.57
CA TYR A 71 -4.68 -4.91 3.31
C TYR A 71 -3.25 -4.56 2.95
N LYS A 72 -3.04 -3.45 2.22
CA LYS A 72 -1.72 -3.10 1.69
C LYS A 72 -1.33 -1.69 2.11
N LEU A 73 -0.09 -1.52 2.55
CA LEU A 73 0.48 -0.22 2.87
C LEU A 73 1.37 0.25 1.73
N LEU A 74 1.12 1.45 1.25
CA LEU A 74 1.88 2.10 0.18
C LEU A 74 2.73 3.24 0.73
N GLY A 75 3.79 3.59 -0.01
CA GLY A 75 4.83 4.48 0.47
C GLY A 75 4.65 5.97 0.19
N LYS A 76 3.46 6.42 -0.21
CA LYS A 76 3.24 7.84 -0.47
C LYS A 76 3.21 8.64 0.83
N GLY A 77 3.94 9.75 0.84
CA GLY A 77 3.97 10.65 1.98
C GLY A 77 5.20 10.48 2.85
N ARG A 78 5.23 11.23 3.95
CA ARG A 78 6.33 11.20 4.89
C ARG A 78 5.86 10.71 6.25
N LEU A 79 6.73 9.98 6.94
CA LEU A 79 6.49 9.56 8.31
C LEU A 79 7.18 10.53 9.28
N PRO A 80 6.55 10.84 10.43
CA PRO A 80 7.27 11.50 11.50
C PRO A 80 8.40 10.62 12.01
N LYS A 81 9.43 11.22 12.58
CA LYS A 81 10.59 10.50 13.13
C LYS A 81 10.20 9.81 14.43
N GLN A 82 9.33 8.84 14.34
CA GLN A 82 8.85 8.09 15.50
C GLN A 82 8.69 6.63 15.08
N PRO A 83 9.34 5.69 15.76
CA PRO A 83 9.22 4.27 15.43
C PRO A 83 7.80 3.78 15.53
N VAL A 84 7.43 2.88 14.63
CA VAL A 84 6.09 2.27 14.58
C VAL A 84 6.21 0.84 14.06
N ILE A 85 5.43 -0.06 14.63
CA ILE A 85 5.31 -1.43 14.17
C ILE A 85 3.99 -1.56 13.42
N VAL A 86 4.05 -1.98 12.15
CA VAL A 86 2.87 -2.05 11.30
C VAL A 86 2.62 -3.51 10.90
N LYS A 87 1.39 -3.96 11.08
CA LYS A 87 0.93 -5.28 10.63
C LYS A 87 0.00 -5.09 9.43
N ALA A 88 0.32 -5.73 8.32
CA ALA A 88 -0.51 -5.72 7.12
C ALA A 88 -0.31 -7.00 6.33
N LYS A 89 -1.17 -7.24 5.36
CA LYS A 89 -1.00 -8.40 4.46
C LYS A 89 0.09 -8.16 3.44
N PHE A 90 0.23 -6.91 2.97
CA PHE A 90 1.21 -6.54 1.96
C PHE A 90 1.83 -5.19 2.27
N PHE A 91 3.08 -5.02 1.88
CA PHE A 91 3.80 -3.75 1.94
C PHE A 91 4.45 -3.49 0.58
N SER A 92 4.41 -2.24 0.12
CA SER A 92 5.28 -1.85 -0.99
C SER A 92 6.71 -1.71 -0.47
N LYS A 93 7.70 -1.90 -1.34
CA LYS A 93 9.10 -1.77 -0.95
C LYS A 93 9.42 -0.38 -0.40
N LEU A 94 8.87 0.66 -1.03
CA LEU A 94 9.06 2.03 -0.58
C LEU A 94 8.48 2.25 0.82
N ALA A 95 7.30 1.69 1.11
CA ALA A 95 6.70 1.78 2.44
C ALA A 95 7.56 1.08 3.48
N GLU A 96 8.03 -0.12 3.18
CA GLU A 96 8.92 -0.88 4.08
C GLU A 96 10.19 -0.11 4.38
N ASP A 97 10.83 0.45 3.34
CA ASP A 97 12.07 1.21 3.50
C ASP A 97 11.86 2.44 4.40
N LYS A 98 10.77 3.17 4.19
CA LYS A 98 10.46 4.36 4.99
C LYS A 98 10.15 4.02 6.46
N ILE A 99 9.46 2.92 6.70
CA ILE A 99 9.17 2.47 8.07
C ILE A 99 10.46 2.05 8.77
N LYS A 100 11.34 1.31 8.10
CA LYS A 100 12.62 0.90 8.68
C LYS A 100 13.53 2.09 8.94
N ALA A 101 13.47 3.11 8.07
CA ALA A 101 14.30 4.32 8.21
C ALA A 101 13.98 5.10 9.51
N VAL A 102 12.75 5.05 10.00
CA VAL A 102 12.37 5.68 11.26
C VAL A 102 12.54 4.76 12.47
N GLY A 103 13.12 3.58 12.28
CA GLY A 103 13.34 2.62 13.35
C GLY A 103 12.17 1.69 13.63
N GLY A 104 11.19 1.64 12.72
CA GLY A 104 10.03 0.78 12.84
C GLY A 104 10.24 -0.60 12.24
N ALA A 105 9.18 -1.39 12.26
CA ALA A 105 9.17 -2.75 11.72
C ALA A 105 7.89 -3.03 10.96
N CYS A 106 7.99 -3.89 9.94
CA CYS A 106 6.86 -4.35 9.15
C CYS A 106 6.64 -5.83 9.42
N ILE A 107 5.41 -6.20 9.76
CA ILE A 107 5.03 -7.58 10.07
C ILE A 107 3.94 -8.00 9.09
N LEU A 108 4.16 -9.12 8.38
CA LEU A 108 3.15 -9.69 7.52
C LEU A 108 2.13 -10.44 8.37
N SER A 109 0.87 -10.14 8.12
CA SER A 109 -0.25 -10.76 8.83
C SER A 109 -1.10 -11.55 7.83
N ALA A 110 -1.51 -12.72 8.22
CA ALA A 110 -2.37 -13.55 7.38
C ALA A 110 -3.82 -13.03 7.36
#